data_958bb27d18b9941ef25836b85c42d773
#
_entry.id   958bb27d18b9941ef25836b85c42d773
#
_cell.length_a   1.000
_cell.length_b   1.000
_cell.length_c   1.000
_cell.angle_alpha   90.00
_cell.angle_beta   90.00
_cell.angle_gamma   90.00
#
_symmetry.space_group_name_H-M   'P 1'
#
loop_
_entity.id
_entity.type
_entity.pdbx_description
1 polymer ?
#
loop_
_entity_poly.entity_id
_entity_poly.type
_entity_poly.pdbx_seq_one_letter_code
_entity_poly.pdbx_strand_id
1 'polypeptide(L)'
;MSEECKNQEKKIDAVMTVMNAWVYGIEKTANSFFGKPEAFYRQWIIISLRPFISKWKELGAEFKYDLEGFDAAKMYVEEVSKTGFMDINDHELSGDNENFIYTVHKCPYNDHCNLLVSEDKVEKLACLRAMAIIGAMENSKPGESKKWEYKPQFKEGGPCVIEFKKTKK
;
A
#
# COMPACT_ATOMS: atom_id res chain seq x y z
N MET A 1 -19.48 -12.94 21.55
CA MET A 1 -19.52 -12.20 20.29
C MET A 1 -20.93 -12.30 19.75
N SER A 2 -21.61 -11.17 19.55
CA SER A 2 -23.01 -11.14 19.10
C SER A 2 -23.14 -11.65 17.65
N GLU A 3 -24.34 -12.10 17.27
CA GLU A 3 -24.63 -12.56 15.91
C GLU A 3 -24.45 -11.44 14.87
N GLU A 4 -24.73 -10.22 15.28
CA GLU A 4 -24.51 -8.99 14.48
C GLU A 4 -23.02 -8.76 14.19
N CYS A 5 -22.13 -8.97 15.17
CA CYS A 5 -20.69 -8.85 15.01
C CYS A 5 -20.15 -9.89 14.01
N LYS A 6 -20.60 -11.15 14.12
CA LYS A 6 -20.22 -12.22 13.17
C LYS A 6 -20.71 -11.93 11.74
N ASN A 7 -21.87 -11.32 11.60
CA ASN A 7 -22.42 -10.97 10.28
C ASN A 7 -21.63 -9.80 9.65
N GLN A 8 -21.18 -8.87 10.46
CA GLN A 8 -20.34 -7.74 10.01
C GLN A 8 -18.95 -8.21 9.58
N GLU A 9 -18.33 -9.12 10.35
CA GLU A 9 -17.06 -9.75 9.96
C GLU A 9 -17.17 -10.47 8.61
N LYS A 10 -18.21 -11.26 8.38
CA LYS A 10 -18.44 -11.95 7.09
C LYS A 10 -18.60 -10.98 5.92
N LYS A 11 -19.26 -9.85 6.13
CA LYS A 11 -19.41 -8.82 5.09
C LYS A 11 -18.07 -8.16 4.76
N ILE A 12 -17.27 -7.85 5.76
CA ILE A 12 -15.92 -7.28 5.56
C ILE A 12 -15.06 -8.27 4.79
N ASP A 13 -15.06 -9.54 5.18
CA ASP A 13 -14.29 -10.60 4.53
C ASP A 13 -14.70 -10.77 3.05
N ALA A 14 -16.00 -10.77 2.75
CA ALA A 14 -16.49 -10.81 1.38
C ALA A 14 -16.05 -9.60 0.55
N VAL A 15 -16.09 -8.39 1.11
CA VAL A 15 -15.61 -7.17 0.43
C VAL A 15 -14.10 -7.27 0.17
N MET A 16 -13.31 -7.71 1.15
CA MET A 16 -11.87 -7.89 0.99
C MET A 16 -11.54 -8.94 -0.07
N THR A 17 -12.30 -10.04 -0.15
CA THR A 17 -12.14 -11.06 -1.19
C THR A 17 -12.37 -10.47 -2.59
N VAL A 18 -13.43 -9.69 -2.78
CA VAL A 18 -13.71 -9.02 -4.07
C VAL A 18 -12.61 -8.01 -4.41
N MET A 19 -12.17 -7.21 -3.44
CA MET A 19 -11.08 -6.25 -3.63
C MET A 19 -9.78 -6.93 -4.03
N ASN A 20 -9.41 -8.02 -3.36
CA ASN A 20 -8.23 -8.82 -3.71
C ASN A 20 -8.32 -9.40 -5.13
N ALA A 21 -9.48 -9.90 -5.55
CA ALA A 21 -9.69 -10.40 -6.89
C ALA A 21 -9.55 -9.30 -7.96
N TRP A 22 -10.05 -8.10 -7.71
CA TRP A 22 -9.88 -6.96 -8.62
C TRP A 22 -8.42 -6.52 -8.73
N VAL A 23 -7.73 -6.40 -7.61
CA VAL A 23 -6.31 -6.02 -7.60
C VAL A 23 -5.48 -7.07 -8.33
N TYR A 24 -5.70 -8.35 -8.05
CA TYR A 24 -5.08 -9.46 -8.79
C TYR A 24 -5.30 -9.34 -10.31
N GLY A 25 -6.55 -9.14 -10.74
CA GLY A 25 -6.89 -9.00 -12.16
C GLY A 25 -6.20 -7.80 -12.82
N ILE A 26 -6.16 -6.64 -12.14
CA ILE A 26 -5.49 -5.45 -12.64
C ILE A 26 -3.98 -5.68 -12.75
N GLU A 27 -3.36 -6.25 -11.73
CA GLU A 27 -1.92 -6.49 -11.69
C GLU A 27 -1.48 -7.52 -12.73
N LYS A 28 -2.21 -8.64 -12.84
CA LYS A 28 -1.97 -9.66 -13.86
C LYS A 28 -2.13 -9.11 -15.27
N THR A 29 -3.17 -8.33 -15.52
CA THR A 29 -3.42 -7.68 -16.82
C THR A 29 -2.30 -6.69 -17.15
N ALA A 30 -1.91 -5.83 -16.21
CA ALA A 30 -0.85 -4.86 -16.43
C ALA A 30 0.49 -5.54 -16.76
N ASN A 31 0.85 -6.62 -16.06
CA ASN A 31 2.04 -7.42 -16.37
C ASN A 31 1.97 -8.08 -17.76
N SER A 32 0.77 -8.44 -18.24
CA SER A 32 0.60 -9.05 -19.56
C SER A 32 0.70 -8.04 -20.71
N PHE A 33 0.24 -6.81 -20.51
CA PHE A 33 0.19 -5.78 -21.55
C PHE A 33 1.40 -4.85 -21.53
N PHE A 34 2.01 -4.61 -20.38
CA PHE A 34 3.11 -3.66 -20.23
C PHE A 34 4.37 -4.41 -19.81
N GLY A 35 5.41 -4.39 -20.61
CA GLY A 35 6.69 -5.00 -20.23
C GLY A 35 7.33 -4.39 -18.98
N LYS A 36 6.94 -3.16 -18.62
CA LYS A 36 7.33 -2.45 -17.38
C LYS A 36 6.12 -1.72 -16.82
N PRO A 37 5.29 -2.36 -16.00
CA PRO A 37 4.02 -1.79 -15.54
C PRO A 37 4.16 -0.74 -14.41
N GLU A 38 5.37 -0.44 -13.92
CA GLU A 38 5.58 0.46 -12.78
C GLU A 38 5.00 1.87 -12.99
N ALA A 39 5.09 2.42 -14.20
CA ALA A 39 4.51 3.72 -14.52
C ALA A 39 2.98 3.71 -14.42
N PHE A 40 2.36 2.62 -14.88
CA PHE A 40 0.92 2.38 -14.76
C PHE A 40 0.51 2.30 -13.28
N TYR A 41 1.21 1.54 -12.47
CA TYR A 41 0.90 1.39 -11.04
C TYR A 41 1.04 2.70 -10.28
N ARG A 42 2.10 3.47 -10.55
CA ARG A 42 2.28 4.80 -9.95
C ARG A 42 1.14 5.75 -10.31
N GLN A 43 0.74 5.79 -11.56
CA GLN A 43 -0.36 6.65 -11.99
C GLN A 43 -1.70 6.18 -11.38
N TRP A 44 -1.92 4.89 -11.34
CA TRP A 44 -3.12 4.31 -10.75
C TRP A 44 -3.27 4.70 -9.28
N ILE A 45 -2.22 4.52 -8.47
CA ILE A 45 -2.31 4.87 -7.03
C ILE A 45 -2.47 6.36 -6.80
N ILE A 46 -1.79 7.21 -7.55
CA ILE A 46 -1.91 8.67 -7.41
C ILE A 46 -3.36 9.12 -7.65
N ILE A 47 -4.02 8.54 -8.64
CA ILE A 47 -5.44 8.83 -8.92
C ILE A 47 -6.34 8.25 -7.82
N SER A 48 -6.14 6.98 -7.47
CA SER A 48 -6.98 6.26 -6.51
C SER A 48 -6.85 6.79 -5.08
N LEU A 49 -5.67 7.31 -4.71
CA LEU A 49 -5.46 7.76 -3.34
C LEU A 49 -6.24 9.05 -3.00
N ARG A 50 -6.56 9.88 -3.98
CA ARG A 50 -7.31 11.13 -3.76
C ARG A 50 -8.66 10.91 -3.04
N PRO A 51 -9.57 10.03 -3.53
CA PRO A 51 -10.81 9.74 -2.82
C PRO A 51 -10.57 9.06 -1.46
N PHE A 52 -9.52 8.23 -1.32
CA PHE A 52 -9.19 7.62 -0.03
C PHE A 52 -8.75 8.66 1.00
N ILE A 53 -7.87 9.58 0.63
CA ILE A 53 -7.45 10.68 1.53
C ILE A 53 -8.64 11.53 1.96
N SER A 54 -9.57 11.85 1.04
CA SER A 54 -10.79 12.57 1.39
C SER A 54 -11.59 11.80 2.45
N LYS A 55 -11.76 10.49 2.25
CA LYS A 55 -12.50 9.64 3.20
C LYS A 55 -11.81 9.53 4.55
N TRP A 56 -10.51 9.38 4.59
CA TRP A 56 -9.76 9.34 5.85
C TRP A 56 -9.83 10.66 6.62
N LYS A 57 -9.82 11.81 5.92
CA LYS A 57 -10.06 13.12 6.56
C LYS A 57 -11.46 13.21 7.19
N GLU A 58 -12.48 12.71 6.53
CA GLU A 58 -13.83 12.60 7.10
C GLU A 58 -13.84 11.73 8.38
N LEU A 59 -12.96 10.74 8.46
CA LEU A 59 -12.79 9.85 9.61
C LEU A 59 -11.80 10.40 10.66
N GLY A 60 -11.33 11.64 10.51
CA GLY A 60 -10.50 12.33 11.49
C GLY A 60 -8.99 12.27 11.27
N ALA A 61 -8.51 11.75 10.13
CA ALA A 61 -7.08 11.81 9.80
C ALA A 61 -6.65 13.23 9.41
N GLU A 62 -5.47 13.66 9.87
CA GLU A 62 -4.89 14.98 9.63
C GLU A 62 -3.59 14.88 8.82
N PHE A 63 -3.71 14.98 7.49
CA PHE A 63 -2.53 14.89 6.61
C PHE A 63 -1.79 16.22 6.54
N LYS A 64 -0.48 16.18 6.84
CA LYS A 64 0.43 17.30 6.67
C LYS A 64 0.99 17.34 5.25
N TYR A 65 1.30 18.55 4.79
CA TYR A 65 1.88 18.82 3.48
C TYR A 65 3.37 19.19 3.60
N ASP A 66 4.06 19.20 2.46
CA ASP A 66 5.48 19.51 2.30
C ASP A 66 6.45 18.57 3.04
N LEU A 67 5.96 17.38 3.45
CA LEU A 67 6.82 16.33 3.98
C LEU A 67 7.49 15.54 2.84
N GLU A 68 8.73 15.13 3.06
CA GLU A 68 9.49 14.30 2.14
C GLU A 68 9.50 12.83 2.59
N GLY A 69 9.68 11.95 1.65
CA GLY A 69 10.01 10.54 1.80
C GLY A 69 9.50 9.84 3.06
N PHE A 70 10.43 9.56 3.96
CA PHE A 70 10.17 8.85 5.21
C PHE A 70 9.16 9.56 6.12
N ASP A 71 9.24 10.90 6.21
CA ASP A 71 8.33 11.67 7.07
C ASP A 71 6.89 11.63 6.53
N ALA A 72 6.73 11.67 5.19
CA ALA A 72 5.42 11.51 4.55
C ALA A 72 4.86 10.10 4.75
N ALA A 73 5.71 9.06 4.66
CA ALA A 73 5.33 7.67 4.92
C ALA A 73 4.87 7.47 6.36
N LYS A 74 5.65 7.98 7.32
CA LYS A 74 5.35 7.91 8.74
C LYS A 74 4.03 8.60 9.08
N MET A 75 3.87 9.83 8.64
CA MET A 75 2.62 10.59 8.81
C MET A 75 1.42 9.81 8.25
N TYR A 76 1.55 9.22 7.04
CA TYR A 76 0.48 8.44 6.43
C TYR A 76 0.08 7.24 7.29
N VAL A 77 1.05 6.44 7.75
CA VAL A 77 0.77 5.24 8.56
C VAL A 77 0.11 5.65 9.89
N GLU A 78 0.63 6.68 10.57
CA GLU A 78 0.09 7.17 11.83
C GLU A 78 -1.35 7.70 11.67
N GLU A 79 -1.61 8.54 10.66
CA GLU A 79 -2.91 9.16 10.48
C GLU A 79 -3.99 8.17 10.00
N VAL A 80 -3.64 7.26 9.09
CA VAL A 80 -4.59 6.24 8.64
C VAL A 80 -4.90 5.22 9.73
N SER A 81 -3.94 4.92 10.61
CA SER A 81 -4.19 4.05 11.76
C SER A 81 -5.19 4.65 12.75
N LYS A 82 -5.22 5.98 12.94
CA LYS A 82 -6.22 6.64 13.80
C LYS A 82 -7.67 6.44 13.32
N THR A 83 -7.86 6.22 12.03
CA THR A 83 -9.20 5.96 11.45
C THR A 83 -9.72 4.54 11.69
N GLY A 84 -8.89 3.66 12.24
CA GLY A 84 -9.20 2.23 12.42
C GLY A 84 -9.08 1.40 11.14
N PHE A 85 -8.62 1.99 10.02
CA PHE A 85 -8.39 1.27 8.76
C PHE A 85 -7.16 0.37 8.80
N MET A 86 -6.19 0.71 9.64
CA MET A 86 -4.98 -0.09 9.89
C MET A 86 -4.72 -0.18 11.39
N ASP A 87 -4.23 -1.32 11.86
CA ASP A 87 -3.68 -1.42 13.22
C ASP A 87 -2.22 -0.97 13.19
N ILE A 88 -1.89 0.08 13.94
CA ILE A 88 -0.53 0.63 13.99
C ILE A 88 0.51 -0.43 14.39
N ASN A 89 0.13 -1.40 15.22
CA ASN A 89 1.01 -2.47 15.69
C ASN A 89 1.40 -3.47 14.57
N ASP A 90 0.66 -3.48 13.47
CA ASP A 90 0.97 -4.32 12.31
C ASP A 90 1.92 -3.61 11.31
N HIS A 91 2.38 -2.40 11.63
CA HIS A 91 3.16 -1.55 10.72
C HIS A 91 4.40 -0.98 11.38
N GLU A 92 5.57 -1.24 10.84
CA GLU A 92 6.84 -0.70 11.32
C GLU A 92 7.55 0.09 10.22
N LEU A 93 8.06 1.26 10.56
CA LEU A 93 8.87 2.10 9.67
C LEU A 93 10.22 2.38 10.34
N SER A 94 11.31 2.13 9.62
CA SER A 94 12.67 2.38 10.09
C SER A 94 13.56 2.92 8.98
N GLY A 95 14.36 3.93 9.27
CA GLY A 95 15.28 4.57 8.33
C GLY A 95 15.21 6.08 8.34
N ASP A 96 15.45 6.69 7.19
CA ASP A 96 15.54 8.14 7.00
C ASP A 96 14.99 8.58 5.61
N ASN A 97 15.15 9.87 5.28
CA ASN A 97 14.73 10.45 4.00
C ASN A 97 15.65 10.13 2.80
N GLU A 98 16.58 9.20 2.95
CA GLU A 98 17.37 8.65 1.83
C GLU A 98 17.03 7.18 1.57
N ASN A 99 16.83 6.41 2.67
CA ASN A 99 16.46 5.00 2.60
C ASN A 99 15.62 4.62 3.83
N PHE A 100 14.55 3.87 3.61
CA PHE A 100 13.79 3.32 4.73
C PHE A 100 13.16 1.97 4.40
N ILE A 101 12.82 1.26 5.45
CA ILE A 101 12.14 -0.04 5.39
C ILE A 101 10.75 0.13 5.99
N TYR A 102 9.76 -0.43 5.32
CA TYR A 102 8.39 -0.56 5.80
C TYR A 102 8.05 -2.04 5.93
N THR A 103 7.82 -2.48 7.16
CA THR A 103 7.42 -3.85 7.48
C THR A 103 5.94 -3.91 7.80
N VAL A 104 5.23 -4.84 7.16
CA VAL A 104 3.80 -5.08 7.35
C VAL A 104 3.60 -6.50 7.87
N HIS A 105 3.23 -6.64 9.14
CA HIS A 105 3.07 -7.94 9.82
C HIS A 105 1.81 -8.68 9.37
N LYS A 106 0.69 -7.96 9.20
CA LYS A 106 -0.56 -8.52 8.68
C LYS A 106 -1.03 -7.74 7.46
N CYS A 107 -0.76 -8.27 6.30
CA CYS A 107 -1.17 -7.64 5.05
C CYS A 107 -2.47 -8.25 4.53
N PRO A 108 -3.55 -7.46 4.38
CA PRO A 108 -4.82 -7.98 3.88
C PRO A 108 -4.77 -8.38 2.39
N TYR A 109 -3.66 -8.10 1.71
CA TYR A 109 -3.43 -8.42 0.30
C TYR A 109 -2.54 -9.66 0.10
N ASN A 110 -2.28 -10.42 1.16
CA ASN A 110 -1.34 -11.55 1.12
C ASN A 110 -1.80 -12.63 0.13
N ASP A 111 -3.11 -12.90 0.08
CA ASP A 111 -3.67 -13.93 -0.78
C ASP A 111 -3.45 -13.64 -2.27
N HIS A 112 -3.71 -12.41 -2.72
CA HIS A 112 -3.45 -12.08 -4.12
C HIS A 112 -1.95 -12.03 -4.45
N CYS A 113 -1.09 -11.60 -3.52
CA CYS A 113 0.36 -11.68 -3.71
C CYS A 113 0.83 -13.13 -3.85
N ASN A 114 0.25 -14.05 -3.06
CA ASN A 114 0.54 -15.47 -3.16
C ASN A 114 0.17 -16.05 -4.53
N LEU A 115 -1.03 -15.75 -5.03
CA LEU A 115 -1.45 -16.15 -6.38
C LEU A 115 -0.49 -15.64 -7.47
N LEU A 116 -0.14 -14.36 -7.43
CA LEU A 116 0.75 -13.76 -8.42
C LEU A 116 2.16 -14.36 -8.39
N VAL A 117 2.73 -14.56 -7.21
CA VAL A 117 4.12 -15.05 -7.07
C VAL A 117 4.20 -16.55 -7.25
N SER A 118 3.32 -17.32 -6.59
CA SER A 118 3.42 -18.78 -6.57
C SER A 118 2.85 -19.43 -7.83
N GLU A 119 1.70 -18.95 -8.30
CA GLU A 119 0.99 -19.54 -9.42
C GLU A 119 1.34 -18.90 -10.76
N ASP A 120 1.32 -17.57 -10.83
CA ASP A 120 1.55 -16.82 -12.06
C ASP A 120 3.04 -16.48 -12.30
N LYS A 121 3.93 -16.74 -11.33
CA LYS A 121 5.37 -16.46 -11.43
C LYS A 121 5.70 -15.00 -11.75
N VAL A 122 4.90 -14.08 -11.24
CA VAL A 122 5.14 -12.64 -11.41
C VAL A 122 6.36 -12.24 -10.58
N GLU A 123 7.41 -11.76 -11.24
CA GLU A 123 8.66 -11.38 -10.60
C GLU A 123 8.59 -10.04 -9.84
N LYS A 124 7.72 -9.15 -10.28
CA LYS A 124 7.58 -7.79 -9.74
C LYS A 124 6.14 -7.50 -9.35
N LEU A 125 5.92 -7.48 -8.05
CA LEU A 125 4.63 -7.09 -7.48
C LEU A 125 4.46 -5.57 -7.48
N ALA A 126 3.23 -5.12 -7.77
CA ALA A 126 2.86 -3.72 -7.56
C ALA A 126 2.91 -3.35 -6.07
N CYS A 127 2.55 -4.25 -5.20
CA CYS A 127 2.47 -4.08 -3.75
C CYS A 127 1.63 -2.87 -3.31
N LEU A 128 0.34 -3.06 -3.05
CA LEU A 128 -0.58 -1.98 -2.67
C LEU A 128 -0.12 -1.16 -1.46
N ARG A 129 0.58 -1.78 -0.50
CA ARG A 129 1.13 -1.07 0.66
C ARG A 129 2.25 -0.12 0.25
N ALA A 130 3.17 -0.57 -0.61
CA ALA A 130 4.20 0.30 -1.16
C ALA A 130 3.61 1.44 -2.00
N MET A 131 2.62 1.11 -2.83
CA MET A 131 1.94 2.10 -3.66
C MET A 131 1.21 3.15 -2.82
N ALA A 132 0.58 2.77 -1.70
CA ALA A 132 -0.06 3.70 -0.78
C ALA A 132 0.96 4.70 -0.19
N ILE A 133 2.15 4.24 0.19
CA ILE A 133 3.25 5.11 0.63
C ILE A 133 3.70 6.07 -0.49
N ILE A 134 3.90 5.57 -1.71
CA ILE A 134 4.24 6.40 -2.89
C ILE A 134 3.16 7.47 -3.14
N GLY A 135 1.89 7.09 -3.04
CA GLY A 135 0.77 8.03 -3.17
C GLY A 135 0.72 9.07 -2.03
N ALA A 136 1.04 8.68 -0.81
CA ALA A 136 1.13 9.58 0.34
C ALA A 136 2.25 10.62 0.16
N MET A 137 3.41 10.22 -0.36
CA MET A 137 4.49 11.14 -0.71
C MET A 137 4.04 12.16 -1.77
N GLU A 138 3.37 11.71 -2.85
CA GLU A 138 2.87 12.59 -3.90
C GLU A 138 1.79 13.55 -3.40
N ASN A 139 0.91 13.08 -2.48
CA ASN A 139 -0.11 13.94 -1.87
C ASN A 139 0.49 14.96 -0.92
N SER A 140 1.53 14.60 -0.17
CA SER A 140 2.21 15.51 0.75
C SER A 140 2.99 16.58 -0.02
N LYS A 141 3.79 16.18 -1.03
CA LYS A 141 4.62 17.07 -1.82
C LYS A 141 4.62 16.64 -3.29
N PRO A 142 3.99 17.41 -4.19
CA PRO A 142 3.94 17.06 -5.62
C PRO A 142 5.32 16.78 -6.20
N GLY A 143 5.45 15.65 -6.89
CA GLY A 143 6.71 15.19 -7.49
C GLY A 143 7.63 14.42 -6.53
N GLU A 144 7.32 14.34 -5.24
CA GLU A 144 8.13 13.60 -4.29
C GLU A 144 8.17 12.11 -4.64
N SER A 145 7.03 11.52 -5.00
CA SER A 145 6.93 10.11 -5.37
C SER A 145 7.91 9.68 -6.47
N LYS A 146 8.25 10.60 -7.39
CA LYS A 146 9.16 10.34 -8.52
C LYS A 146 10.63 10.17 -8.11
N LYS A 147 10.96 10.58 -6.90
CA LYS A 147 12.32 10.48 -6.34
C LYS A 147 12.58 9.14 -5.67
N TRP A 148 11.57 8.27 -5.55
CA TRP A 148 11.65 7.06 -4.79
C TRP A 148 11.40 5.82 -5.63
N GLU A 149 12.23 4.82 -5.42
CA GLU A 149 12.02 3.44 -5.85
C GLU A 149 11.63 2.59 -4.64
N TYR A 150 10.88 1.52 -4.88
CA TYR A 150 10.55 0.56 -3.86
C TYR A 150 10.71 -0.87 -4.35
N LYS A 151 11.04 -1.76 -3.44
CA LYS A 151 11.20 -3.19 -3.70
C LYS A 151 10.48 -3.99 -2.62
N PRO A 152 9.31 -4.57 -2.91
CA PRO A 152 8.62 -5.44 -1.98
C PRO A 152 9.30 -6.81 -1.94
N GLN A 153 9.41 -7.36 -0.74
CA GLN A 153 9.85 -8.72 -0.48
C GLN A 153 8.66 -9.46 0.14
N PHE A 154 7.92 -10.18 -0.71
CA PHE A 154 6.80 -10.99 -0.28
C PHE A 154 7.29 -12.26 0.41
N LYS A 155 6.63 -12.62 1.54
CA LYS A 155 6.83 -13.88 2.22
C LYS A 155 5.48 -14.45 2.62
N GLU A 156 5.16 -15.63 2.12
CA GLU A 156 3.93 -16.34 2.46
C GLU A 156 3.86 -16.59 3.97
N GLY A 157 2.73 -16.19 4.59
CA GLY A 157 2.48 -16.37 6.02
C GLY A 157 3.41 -15.57 6.96
N GLY A 158 4.28 -14.71 6.41
CA GLY A 158 5.20 -13.88 7.17
C GLY A 158 5.00 -12.38 6.93
N PRO A 159 5.79 -11.53 7.62
CA PRO A 159 5.75 -10.12 7.36
C PRO A 159 6.26 -9.81 5.94
N CYS A 160 5.58 -8.87 5.28
CA CYS A 160 6.07 -8.28 4.04
C CYS A 160 7.03 -7.14 4.36
N VAL A 161 8.23 -7.17 3.78
CA VAL A 161 9.24 -6.13 3.94
C VAL A 161 9.34 -5.35 2.64
N ILE A 162 9.28 -4.02 2.73
CA ILE A 162 9.34 -3.14 1.56
C ILE A 162 10.49 -2.16 1.76
N GLU A 163 11.50 -2.26 0.90
CA GLU A 163 12.62 -1.34 0.87
C GLU A 163 12.27 -0.14 0.01
N PHE A 164 12.48 1.07 0.53
CA PHE A 164 12.37 2.32 -0.20
C PHE A 164 13.72 2.99 -0.31
N LYS A 165 14.06 3.46 -1.49
CA LYS A 165 15.33 4.12 -1.76
C LYS A 165 15.13 5.37 -2.62
N LYS A 166 15.73 6.47 -2.19
CA LYS A 166 15.74 7.71 -2.95
C LYS A 166 16.68 7.58 -4.15
N THR A 167 16.19 7.89 -5.34
CA THR A 167 17.00 7.87 -6.56
C THR A 167 17.88 9.12 -6.61
N LYS A 168 19.16 8.94 -6.78
CA LYS A 168 20.08 10.05 -7.12
C LYS A 168 19.82 10.43 -8.58
N LYS A 169 19.23 11.57 -8.81
CA LYS A 169 19.21 12.21 -10.14
C LYS A 169 20.50 12.96 -10.36
#